data_edbd039b6bce2b630bca716df606f730
#
_entry.id   edbd039b6bce2b630bca716df606f730
#
_cell.length_a   1.000
_cell.length_b   1.000
_cell.length_c   1.000
_cell.angle_alpha   90.00
_cell.angle_beta   90.00
_cell.angle_gamma   90.00
#
_symmetry.space_group_name_H-M   'P 1'
#
loop_
_entity.id
_entity.type
_entity.pdbx_description
1 polymer ?
#
loop_
_entity_poly.entity_id
_entity_poly.type
_entity_poly.pdbx_seq_one_letter_code
_entity_poly.pdbx_strand_id
1 'polypeptide(L)'
;MSEKKNKNFWGYSNEILSLAMPLIVSQIAILGIGVTDIYMAGQLDAETLAAVQLSISIWNMISLTVIGFMVANSPIIGEFWGSSKYSSVKNQFQQCLWLSIPISVLIIIALSIGIYSLKNLSISAKVTEIATGYLLPYFITAFVLPVFLVFRTTFEGMGN
;
A
#
# COMPACT_ATOMS: atom_id res chain seq x y z
N MET A 1 -24.99 31.82 -4.37
CA MET A 1 -24.77 31.51 -5.81
C MET A 1 -23.33 31.88 -6.10
N SER A 2 -22.42 30.91 -6.00
CA SER A 2 -20.97 31.12 -6.20
C SER A 2 -20.67 31.12 -7.71
N GLU A 3 -20.03 32.21 -8.17
CA GLU A 3 -19.53 32.41 -9.51
C GLU A 3 -18.68 31.20 -9.95
N LYS A 4 -19.20 30.36 -10.83
CA LYS A 4 -18.41 29.42 -11.62
C LYS A 4 -17.54 30.26 -12.56
N LYS A 5 -16.38 30.70 -12.08
CA LYS A 5 -15.35 31.35 -12.89
C LYS A 5 -15.00 30.37 -14.01
N ASN A 6 -15.27 30.76 -15.23
CA ASN A 6 -15.00 29.98 -16.45
C ASN A 6 -13.48 29.85 -16.56
N LYS A 7 -12.89 28.83 -15.90
CA LYS A 7 -11.45 28.55 -15.99
C LYS A 7 -11.17 28.04 -17.39
N ASN A 8 -10.29 28.70 -18.10
CA ASN A 8 -9.79 28.23 -19.39
C ASN A 8 -9.10 26.87 -19.20
N PHE A 9 -9.05 26.03 -20.25
CA PHE A 9 -8.38 24.72 -20.28
C PHE A 9 -7.01 24.74 -19.58
N TRP A 10 -6.21 25.75 -19.82
CA TRP A 10 -4.90 25.97 -19.17
C TRP A 10 -4.98 26.17 -17.65
N GLY A 11 -6.06 26.74 -17.12
CA GLY A 11 -6.26 26.91 -15.69
C GLY A 11 -6.54 25.57 -14.99
N TYR A 12 -7.34 24.71 -15.60
CA TYR A 12 -7.59 23.35 -15.09
C TYR A 12 -6.34 22.47 -15.18
N SER A 13 -5.59 22.56 -16.29
CA SER A 13 -4.34 21.82 -16.45
C SER A 13 -3.29 22.17 -15.39
N ASN A 14 -3.16 23.46 -15.07
CA ASN A 14 -2.18 23.92 -14.07
C ASN A 14 -2.57 23.47 -12.64
N GLU A 15 -3.88 23.45 -12.35
CA GLU A 15 -4.41 22.96 -11.06
C GLU A 15 -4.18 21.45 -10.91
N ILE A 16 -4.44 20.68 -11.97
CA ILE A 16 -4.16 19.23 -11.99
C ILE A 16 -2.66 18.97 -11.87
N LEU A 17 -1.80 19.71 -12.58
CA LEU A 17 -0.35 19.54 -12.50
C LEU A 17 0.18 19.86 -11.11
N SER A 18 -0.33 20.90 -10.45
CA SER A 18 0.11 21.27 -9.11
C SER A 18 -0.23 20.20 -8.06
N LEU A 19 -1.34 19.47 -8.26
CA LEU A 19 -1.71 18.34 -7.42
C LEU A 19 -0.95 17.06 -7.79
N ALA A 20 -0.67 16.86 -9.07
CA ALA A 20 0.02 15.68 -9.57
C ALA A 20 1.53 15.68 -9.26
N MET A 21 2.18 16.83 -9.28
CA MET A 21 3.64 16.94 -9.09
C MET A 21 4.13 16.35 -7.75
N PRO A 22 3.55 16.67 -6.60
CA PRO A 22 3.95 16.02 -5.34
C PRO A 22 3.75 14.50 -5.35
N LEU A 23 2.69 14.01 -5.99
CA LEU A 23 2.43 12.58 -6.13
C LEU A 23 3.48 11.90 -7.03
N ILE A 24 3.85 12.52 -8.14
CA ILE A 24 4.89 12.02 -9.04
C ILE A 24 6.24 11.94 -8.30
N VAL A 25 6.62 12.98 -7.56
CA VAL A 25 7.87 13.01 -6.79
C VAL A 25 7.88 11.89 -5.74
N SER A 26 6.78 11.70 -5.00
CA SER A 26 6.69 10.61 -4.03
C SER A 26 6.75 9.22 -4.69
N GLN A 27 6.14 9.03 -5.85
CA GLN A 27 6.23 7.76 -6.58
C GLN A 27 7.64 7.49 -7.11
N ILE A 28 8.35 8.51 -7.62
CA ILE A 28 9.75 8.38 -8.03
C ILE A 28 10.63 8.00 -6.82
N ALA A 29 10.40 8.58 -5.66
CA ALA A 29 11.13 8.22 -4.44
C ALA A 29 10.89 6.77 -4.03
N ILE A 30 9.64 6.29 -4.05
CA ILE A 30 9.29 4.90 -3.75
C ILE A 30 9.95 3.94 -4.75
N LEU A 31 9.90 4.24 -6.04
CA LEU A 31 10.58 3.45 -7.07
C LEU A 31 12.10 3.43 -6.86
N GLY A 32 12.68 4.58 -6.47
CA GLY A 32 14.10 4.70 -6.18
C GLY A 32 14.56 3.79 -5.05
N ILE A 33 13.76 3.65 -3.98
CA ILE A 33 14.03 2.71 -2.88
C ILE A 33 14.08 1.28 -3.43
N GLY A 34 13.06 0.86 -4.19
CA GLY A 34 13.01 -0.48 -4.76
C GLY A 34 14.18 -0.79 -5.71
N VAL A 35 14.57 0.17 -6.56
CA VAL A 35 15.75 0.02 -7.43
C VAL A 35 17.04 -0.10 -6.61
N THR A 36 17.17 0.66 -5.53
CA THR A 36 18.33 0.59 -4.64
C THR A 36 18.44 -0.76 -3.96
N ASP A 37 17.33 -1.32 -3.46
CA ASP A 37 17.29 -2.65 -2.84
C ASP A 37 17.75 -3.74 -3.83
N ILE A 38 17.24 -3.70 -5.06
CA ILE A 38 17.62 -4.63 -6.13
C ILE A 38 19.10 -4.48 -6.48
N TYR A 39 19.58 -3.25 -6.62
CA TYR A 39 20.97 -2.97 -6.95
C TYR A 39 21.92 -3.48 -5.86
N MET A 40 21.61 -3.21 -4.59
CA MET A 40 22.41 -3.69 -3.45
C MET A 40 22.41 -5.23 -3.37
N ALA A 41 21.25 -5.88 -3.54
CA ALA A 41 21.15 -7.32 -3.55
C ALA A 41 21.95 -7.95 -4.71
N GLY A 42 21.92 -7.33 -5.89
CA GLY A 42 22.64 -7.77 -7.07
C GLY A 42 24.17 -7.68 -6.97
N GLN A 43 24.68 -6.79 -6.10
CA GLN A 43 26.12 -6.70 -5.83
C GLN A 43 26.66 -7.84 -4.97
N LEU A 44 25.82 -8.53 -4.22
CA LEU A 44 26.22 -9.65 -3.38
C LEU A 44 26.40 -10.93 -4.21
N ASP A 45 25.31 -11.50 -4.68
CA ASP A 45 25.29 -12.65 -5.57
C ASP A 45 23.92 -12.83 -6.23
N ALA A 46 23.86 -13.66 -7.27
CA ALA A 46 22.63 -13.95 -8.02
C ALA A 46 21.54 -14.63 -7.15
N GLU A 47 21.93 -15.45 -6.17
CA GLU A 47 20.98 -16.12 -5.28
C GLU A 47 20.32 -15.12 -4.32
N THR A 48 21.08 -14.17 -3.78
CA THR A 48 20.56 -13.09 -2.93
C THR A 48 19.60 -12.21 -3.72
N LEU A 49 19.94 -11.85 -4.96
CA LEU A 49 19.07 -11.08 -5.83
C LEU A 49 17.74 -11.83 -6.09
N ALA A 50 17.81 -13.11 -6.41
CA ALA A 50 16.64 -13.94 -6.64
C ALA A 50 15.75 -14.04 -5.37
N ALA A 51 16.35 -14.22 -4.19
CA ALA A 51 15.65 -14.29 -2.92
C ALA A 51 14.90 -12.99 -2.59
N VAL A 52 15.55 -11.84 -2.76
CA VAL A 52 14.94 -10.53 -2.53
C VAL A 52 13.78 -10.29 -3.49
N GLN A 53 13.96 -10.59 -4.79
CA GLN A 53 12.90 -10.44 -5.80
C GLN A 53 11.67 -11.31 -5.53
N LEU A 54 11.88 -12.57 -5.12
CA LEU A 54 10.79 -13.45 -4.71
C LEU A 54 10.03 -12.90 -3.52
N SER A 55 10.74 -12.41 -2.51
CA SER A 55 10.14 -11.84 -1.30
C SER A 55 9.34 -10.60 -1.60
N ILE A 56 9.87 -9.67 -2.40
CA ILE A 56 9.19 -8.47 -2.85
C ILE A 56 7.93 -8.83 -3.65
N SER A 57 7.99 -9.84 -4.50
CA SER A 57 6.85 -10.27 -5.32
C SER A 57 5.72 -10.82 -4.45
N ILE A 58 6.04 -11.67 -3.47
CA ILE A 58 5.06 -12.21 -2.52
C ILE A 58 4.41 -11.07 -1.73
N TRP A 59 5.23 -10.15 -1.19
CA TRP A 59 4.73 -9.01 -0.43
C TRP A 59 3.85 -8.09 -1.27
N ASN A 60 4.27 -7.76 -2.50
CA ASN A 60 3.50 -6.91 -3.39
C ASN A 60 2.14 -7.51 -3.73
N MET A 61 2.06 -8.81 -3.99
CA MET A 61 0.78 -9.48 -4.25
C MET A 61 -0.19 -9.32 -3.07
N ILE A 62 0.29 -9.51 -1.85
CA ILE A 62 -0.50 -9.39 -0.62
C ILE A 62 -0.89 -7.92 -0.38
N SER A 63 0.08 -7.01 -0.40
CA SER A 63 -0.13 -5.61 -0.07
C SER A 63 -1.04 -4.89 -1.08
N LEU A 64 -0.87 -5.14 -2.39
CA LEU A 64 -1.73 -4.54 -3.42
C LEU A 64 -3.19 -5.00 -3.27
N THR A 65 -3.42 -6.26 -2.90
CA THR A 65 -4.78 -6.77 -2.65
C THR A 65 -5.42 -6.02 -1.47
N VAL A 66 -4.68 -5.83 -0.38
CA VAL A 66 -5.15 -5.11 0.81
C VAL A 66 -5.38 -3.62 0.52
N ILE A 67 -4.43 -2.98 -0.19
CA ILE A 67 -4.56 -1.58 -0.60
C ILE A 67 -5.80 -1.39 -1.48
N GLY A 68 -5.98 -2.25 -2.49
CA GLY A 68 -7.15 -2.18 -3.39
C GLY A 68 -8.47 -2.29 -2.64
N PHE A 69 -8.54 -3.19 -1.64
CA PHE A 69 -9.71 -3.33 -0.80
C PHE A 69 -9.96 -2.09 0.08
N MET A 70 -8.91 -1.56 0.70
CA MET A 70 -9.02 -0.42 1.62
C MET A 70 -9.27 0.92 0.91
N VAL A 71 -8.81 1.10 -0.32
CA VAL A 71 -9.04 2.33 -1.10
C VAL A 71 -10.52 2.58 -1.35
N ALA A 72 -11.36 1.53 -1.38
CA ALA A 72 -12.81 1.66 -1.50
C ALA A 72 -13.45 2.49 -0.36
N ASN A 73 -12.77 2.66 0.78
CA ASN A 73 -13.25 3.49 1.89
C ASN A 73 -13.21 5.00 1.57
N SER A 74 -12.24 5.45 0.76
CA SER A 74 -12.04 6.89 0.48
C SER A 74 -13.28 7.56 -0.15
N PRO A 75 -13.92 7.04 -1.22
CA PRO A 75 -15.12 7.65 -1.79
C PRO A 75 -16.32 7.64 -0.82
N ILE A 76 -16.46 6.61 0.03
CA ILE A 76 -17.52 6.54 1.03
C ILE A 76 -17.38 7.67 2.07
N ILE A 77 -16.16 7.87 2.55
CA ILE A 77 -15.86 9.00 3.46
C ILE A 77 -16.11 10.33 2.75
N GLY A 78 -15.69 10.47 1.49
CA GLY A 78 -15.90 11.70 0.69
C GLY A 78 -17.39 12.06 0.54
N GLU A 79 -18.26 11.08 0.31
CA GLU A 79 -19.70 11.27 0.24
C GLU A 79 -20.27 11.76 1.59
N PHE A 80 -19.89 11.11 2.70
CA PHE A 80 -20.35 11.50 4.02
C PHE A 80 -19.84 12.88 4.43
N TRP A 81 -18.58 13.19 4.11
CA TRP A 81 -17.96 14.48 4.38
C TRP A 81 -18.62 15.61 3.58
N GLY A 82 -18.81 15.41 2.26
CA GLY A 82 -19.44 16.38 1.37
C GLY A 82 -20.92 16.64 1.71
N SER A 83 -21.61 15.64 2.30
CA SER A 83 -22.99 15.77 2.77
C SER A 83 -23.10 16.25 4.23
N SER A 84 -22.00 16.67 4.87
CA SER A 84 -21.92 17.14 6.26
C SER A 84 -22.40 16.11 7.31
N LYS A 85 -22.37 14.82 6.97
CA LYS A 85 -22.76 13.71 7.86
C LYS A 85 -21.56 13.23 8.71
N TYR A 86 -21.04 14.10 9.56
CA TYR A 86 -19.83 13.82 10.35
C TYR A 86 -19.96 12.61 11.29
N SER A 87 -21.17 12.33 11.79
CA SER A 87 -21.44 11.13 12.58
C SER A 87 -21.23 9.85 11.76
N SER A 88 -21.61 9.86 10.48
CA SER A 88 -21.40 8.73 9.57
C SER A 88 -19.92 8.53 9.25
N VAL A 89 -19.15 9.61 9.09
CA VAL A 89 -17.69 9.55 8.92
C VAL A 89 -17.04 8.85 10.13
N LYS A 90 -17.41 9.25 11.35
CA LYS A 90 -16.91 8.63 12.58
C LYS A 90 -17.23 7.14 12.63
N ASN A 91 -18.48 6.77 12.33
CA ASN A 91 -18.91 5.37 12.35
C ASN A 91 -18.16 4.53 11.29
N GLN A 92 -18.02 5.06 10.09
CA GLN A 92 -17.27 4.41 9.01
C GLN A 92 -15.81 4.20 9.38
N PHE A 93 -15.15 5.21 9.93
CA PHE A 93 -13.78 5.10 10.43
C PHE A 93 -13.63 4.00 11.49
N GLN A 94 -14.53 3.96 12.47
CA GLN A 94 -14.52 2.94 13.50
C GLN A 94 -14.74 1.52 12.93
N GLN A 95 -15.66 1.37 11.98
CA GLN A 95 -15.89 0.09 11.30
C GLN A 95 -14.65 -0.38 10.53
N CYS A 96 -13.97 0.53 9.81
CA CYS A 96 -12.73 0.20 9.12
C CYS A 96 -11.58 -0.15 10.08
N LEU A 97 -11.50 0.50 11.25
CA LEU A 97 -10.55 0.10 12.29
C LEU A 97 -10.81 -1.33 12.81
N TRP A 98 -12.06 -1.68 13.07
CA TRP A 98 -12.40 -3.06 13.44
C TRP A 98 -12.11 -4.05 12.32
N LEU A 99 -12.33 -3.66 11.07
CA LEU A 99 -12.03 -4.46 9.89
C LEU A 99 -10.53 -4.68 9.68
N SER A 100 -9.68 -3.77 10.17
CA SER A 100 -8.23 -3.92 10.07
C SER A 100 -7.70 -5.16 10.82
N ILE A 101 -8.38 -5.62 11.88
CA ILE A 101 -7.99 -6.78 12.67
C ILE A 101 -8.07 -8.08 11.83
N PRO A 102 -9.23 -8.46 11.27
CA PRO A 102 -9.30 -9.66 10.44
C PRO A 102 -8.44 -9.57 9.19
N ILE A 103 -8.27 -8.37 8.61
CA ILE A 103 -7.35 -8.18 7.48
C ILE A 103 -5.91 -8.47 7.89
N SER A 104 -5.46 -8.01 9.06
CA SER A 104 -4.13 -8.35 9.58
C SER A 104 -3.93 -9.84 9.72
N VAL A 105 -4.93 -10.55 10.23
CA VAL A 105 -4.89 -12.02 10.35
C VAL A 105 -4.78 -12.68 8.96
N LEU A 106 -5.54 -12.20 7.98
CA LEU A 106 -5.46 -12.71 6.60
C LEU A 106 -4.08 -12.47 5.97
N ILE A 107 -3.47 -11.31 6.21
CA ILE A 107 -2.10 -11.02 5.74
C ILE A 107 -1.10 -12.01 6.37
N ILE A 108 -1.21 -12.28 7.68
CA ILE A 108 -0.34 -13.23 8.39
C ILE A 108 -0.48 -14.64 7.80
N ILE A 109 -1.72 -15.08 7.55
CA ILE A 109 -1.99 -16.37 6.91
C ILE A 109 -1.38 -16.41 5.52
N ALA A 110 -1.59 -15.37 4.70
CA ALA A 110 -1.05 -15.29 3.34
C ALA A 110 0.49 -15.30 3.32
N LEU A 111 1.14 -14.56 4.24
CA LEU A 111 2.60 -14.61 4.41
C LEU A 111 3.09 -16.00 4.81
N SER A 112 2.39 -16.64 5.74
CA SER A 112 2.74 -18.00 6.19
C SER A 112 2.63 -19.02 5.06
N ILE A 113 1.58 -18.92 4.24
CA ILE A 113 1.41 -19.75 3.03
C ILE A 113 2.53 -19.44 2.02
N GLY A 114 2.87 -18.18 1.80
CA GLY A 114 3.96 -17.77 0.93
C GLY A 114 5.29 -18.39 1.34
N ILE A 115 5.66 -18.29 2.61
CA ILE A 115 6.88 -18.90 3.16
C ILE A 115 6.85 -20.44 3.06
N TYR A 116 5.70 -21.05 3.36
CA TYR A 116 5.55 -22.51 3.22
C TYR A 116 5.71 -22.96 1.77
N SER A 117 5.15 -22.21 0.83
CA SER A 117 5.30 -22.50 -0.61
C SER A 117 6.75 -22.41 -1.07
N LEU A 118 7.51 -21.41 -0.60
CA LEU A 118 8.94 -21.30 -0.91
C LEU A 118 9.74 -22.53 -0.47
N LYS A 119 9.43 -23.12 0.68
CA LYS A 119 10.10 -24.32 1.20
C LYS A 119 9.80 -25.58 0.40
N ASN A 120 8.66 -25.63 -0.29
CA ASN A 120 8.24 -26.79 -1.09
C ASN A 120 8.57 -26.64 -2.58
N LEU A 121 9.02 -25.47 -3.04
CA LEU A 121 9.54 -25.31 -4.38
C LEU A 121 10.97 -25.91 -4.46
N SER A 122 11.30 -26.52 -5.60
CA SER A 122 12.65 -27.02 -5.88
C SER A 122 13.65 -25.88 -6.17
N ILE A 123 13.79 -24.96 -5.21
CA ILE A 123 14.68 -23.80 -5.27
C ILE A 123 15.90 -24.08 -4.38
N SER A 124 17.03 -23.43 -4.65
CA SER A 124 18.23 -23.50 -3.80
C SER A 124 17.89 -23.22 -2.33
N ALA A 125 18.40 -24.05 -1.42
CA ALA A 125 18.20 -23.87 0.02
C ALA A 125 18.63 -22.49 0.50
N LYS A 126 19.70 -21.93 -0.07
CA LYS A 126 20.21 -20.59 0.22
C LYS A 126 19.19 -19.49 -0.15
N VAL A 127 18.56 -19.58 -1.33
CA VAL A 127 17.52 -18.65 -1.77
C VAL A 127 16.32 -18.71 -0.82
N THR A 128 15.89 -19.90 -0.41
CA THR A 128 14.76 -20.08 0.51
C THR A 128 15.05 -19.49 1.89
N GLU A 129 16.25 -19.69 2.41
CA GLU A 129 16.68 -19.16 3.70
C GLU A 129 16.68 -17.61 3.70
N ILE A 130 17.34 -17.01 2.69
CA ILE A 130 17.41 -15.54 2.56
C ILE A 130 16.00 -14.94 2.36
N ALA A 131 15.19 -15.54 1.48
CA ALA A 131 13.84 -15.05 1.23
C ALA A 131 12.95 -15.13 2.49
N THR A 132 13.05 -16.22 3.24
CA THR A 132 12.32 -16.36 4.51
C THR A 132 12.75 -15.29 5.51
N GLY A 133 14.06 -15.07 5.67
CA GLY A 133 14.60 -14.01 6.53
C GLY A 133 14.11 -12.61 6.14
N TYR A 134 14.03 -12.34 4.84
CA TYR A 134 13.53 -11.07 4.31
C TYR A 134 12.02 -10.87 4.53
N LEU A 135 11.25 -11.96 4.57
CA LEU A 135 9.79 -11.89 4.79
C LEU A 135 9.40 -11.77 6.28
N LEU A 136 10.26 -12.15 7.22
CA LEU A 136 9.94 -12.08 8.65
C LEU A 136 9.52 -10.69 9.16
N PRO A 137 10.20 -9.57 8.81
CA PRO A 137 9.79 -8.24 9.24
C PRO A 137 8.37 -7.86 8.77
N TYR A 138 7.88 -8.42 7.67
CA TYR A 138 6.54 -8.12 7.17
C TYR A 138 5.40 -8.63 8.06
N PHE A 139 5.68 -9.56 9.00
CA PHE A 139 4.69 -9.93 10.03
C PHE A 139 4.34 -8.76 10.95
N ILE A 140 5.29 -7.88 11.24
CA ILE A 140 5.02 -6.63 11.98
C ILE A 140 4.21 -5.68 11.10
N THR A 141 4.60 -5.55 9.84
CA THR A 141 3.91 -4.70 8.85
C THR A 141 2.46 -5.15 8.63
N ALA A 142 2.17 -6.45 8.77
CA ALA A 142 0.82 -7.00 8.66
C ALA A 142 -0.20 -6.37 9.63
N PHE A 143 0.24 -5.91 10.80
CA PHE A 143 -0.61 -5.17 11.74
C PHE A 143 -0.64 -3.68 11.45
N VAL A 144 0.49 -3.10 11.07
CA VAL A 144 0.62 -1.65 10.87
C VAL A 144 -0.05 -1.19 9.59
N LEU A 145 0.09 -1.96 8.50
CA LEU A 145 -0.38 -1.57 7.18
C LEU A 145 -1.90 -1.33 7.11
N PRO A 146 -2.79 -2.25 7.56
CA PRO A 146 -4.23 -2.03 7.50
C PRO A 146 -4.66 -0.82 8.33
N VAL A 147 -4.11 -0.65 9.53
CA VAL A 147 -4.41 0.50 10.39
C VAL A 147 -3.97 1.80 9.71
N PHE A 148 -2.76 1.86 9.17
CA PHE A 148 -2.27 3.00 8.41
C PHE A 148 -3.19 3.34 7.23
N LEU A 149 -3.65 2.33 6.48
CA LEU A 149 -4.54 2.53 5.34
C LEU A 149 -5.91 3.08 5.77
N VAL A 150 -6.45 2.69 6.93
CA VAL A 150 -7.69 3.28 7.44
C VAL A 150 -7.54 4.78 7.66
N PHE A 151 -6.46 5.22 8.31
CA PHE A 151 -6.19 6.64 8.49
C PHE A 151 -6.00 7.35 7.14
N ARG A 152 -5.14 6.80 6.30
CA ARG A 152 -4.83 7.37 4.99
C ARG A 152 -6.09 7.56 4.14
N THR A 153 -6.89 6.52 3.93
CA THR A 153 -8.09 6.58 3.09
C THR A 153 -9.17 7.48 3.69
N THR A 154 -9.21 7.61 5.01
CA THR A 154 -10.13 8.54 5.68
C THR A 154 -9.72 9.99 5.43
N PHE A 155 -8.44 10.33 5.57
CA PHE A 155 -7.95 11.69 5.28
C PHE A 155 -8.07 12.03 3.79
N GLU A 156 -7.73 11.11 2.89
CA GLU A 156 -7.92 11.26 1.44
C GLU A 156 -9.41 11.51 1.10
N GLY A 157 -10.34 10.81 1.73
CA GLY A 157 -11.77 11.00 1.55
C GLY A 157 -12.30 12.34 2.08
N MET A 158 -11.65 12.93 3.08
CA MET A 158 -12.01 14.27 3.59
C MET A 158 -11.41 15.41 2.74
N GLY A 159 -10.59 15.08 1.73
CA GLY A 159 -10.00 16.07 0.83
C GLY A 159 -8.74 16.75 1.37
N ASN A 160 -8.03 16.11 2.28
CA ASN A 160 -6.78 16.56 2.89
C ASN A 160 -5.59 15.75 2.37
#